data_8ca1fd08e98f7081e2934a0f05941b07
#
_entry.id   8ca1fd08e98f7081e2934a0f05941b07
#
_cell.length_a   1.000
_cell.length_b   1.000
_cell.length_c   1.000
_cell.angle_alpha   90.00
_cell.angle_beta   90.00
_cell.angle_gamma   90.00
#
_symmetry.space_group_name_H-M   'P 1'
#
loop_
_entity.id
_entity.type
_entity.pdbx_description
1 polymer ?
#
loop_
_entity_poly.entity_id
_entity_poly.type
_entity_poly.pdbx_seq_one_letter_code
_entity_poly.pdbx_strand_id
1 'polypeptide(L)'
;RIAPRLREGFDFFYGTTYKKGDFEFLDSVECKEKIHTLSGFVLSGDEREYIRQGHVDYVPTHYHSQGSKMIQARGGLDVYVAAVCPMDERTGYFRTSLSNVNETDFRNAAKKIYLEVVPSLPVIYGNNEIHISEVEGIYEYDHPLETMDPLPFGEVEKQIGEYVAELVEDGSTIQLGIGAIPDAVAHAFLDKKDLGVHTEMITNSILELVEAGAVNGRKKSINRG
;
A
#
# COMPACT_ATOMS: atom_id res chain seq x y z
N ARG A 1 5.63 -18.60 -14.74
CA ARG A 1 6.65 -19.67 -14.61
C ARG A 1 6.45 -20.58 -13.37
N ILE A 2 5.49 -20.26 -12.47
CA ILE A 2 5.19 -21.04 -11.26
C ILE A 2 4.17 -22.15 -11.57
N ALA A 3 3.19 -21.89 -12.42
CA ALA A 3 2.07 -22.80 -12.70
C ALA A 3 2.45 -24.27 -12.94
N PRO A 4 3.46 -24.58 -13.77
CA PRO A 4 3.85 -25.99 -14.01
C PRO A 4 4.42 -26.70 -12.77
N ARG A 5 4.72 -25.97 -11.71
CA ARG A 5 5.29 -26.50 -10.46
C ARG A 5 4.25 -26.68 -9.37
N LEU A 6 3.03 -26.19 -9.57
CA LEU A 6 1.95 -26.33 -8.60
C LEU A 6 1.43 -27.78 -8.62
N ARG A 7 1.57 -28.47 -7.50
CA ARG A 7 1.06 -29.83 -7.31
C ARG A 7 -0.36 -29.85 -6.80
N GLU A 8 -0.70 -28.88 -5.95
CA GLU A 8 -2.01 -28.73 -5.30
C GLU A 8 -2.55 -27.31 -5.54
N GLY A 9 -3.86 -27.15 -5.46
CA GLY A 9 -4.50 -25.83 -5.50
C GLY A 9 -4.28 -25.08 -4.20
N PHE A 10 -4.34 -23.75 -4.25
CA PHE A 10 -4.27 -22.88 -3.08
C PHE A 10 -5.08 -21.59 -3.29
N ASP A 11 -5.51 -21.01 -2.19
CA ASP A 11 -6.08 -19.68 -2.18
C ASP A 11 -4.96 -18.64 -2.22
N PHE A 12 -5.08 -17.69 -3.11
CA PHE A 12 -4.18 -16.54 -3.22
C PHE A 12 -4.94 -15.27 -2.86
N PHE A 13 -4.50 -14.62 -1.79
CA PHE A 13 -5.02 -13.34 -1.38
C PHE A 13 -3.93 -12.29 -1.53
N TYR A 14 -4.25 -11.20 -2.18
CA TYR A 14 -3.35 -10.06 -2.34
C TYR A 14 -4.00 -8.78 -1.78
N GLY A 15 -3.17 -7.83 -1.40
CA GLY A 15 -3.62 -6.56 -0.85
C GLY A 15 -4.26 -5.69 -1.93
N THR A 16 -3.44 -5.05 -2.74
CA THR A 16 -3.86 -4.18 -3.85
C THR A 16 -2.87 -4.26 -4.98
N THR A 17 -3.33 -4.08 -6.20
CA THR A 17 -2.47 -3.94 -7.37
C THR A 17 -2.83 -2.67 -8.14
N TYR A 18 -1.83 -2.02 -8.69
CA TYR A 18 -1.99 -0.81 -9.49
C TYR A 18 -1.53 -1.00 -10.94
N LYS A 19 -0.77 -2.06 -11.19
CA LYS A 19 -0.12 -2.28 -12.46
C LYS A 19 -1.02 -3.05 -13.42
N LYS A 20 -1.01 -2.61 -14.67
CA LYS A 20 -1.55 -3.39 -15.76
C LYS A 20 -0.72 -4.65 -15.95
N GLY A 21 -1.39 -5.80 -16.06
CA GLY A 21 -0.73 -7.08 -16.27
C GLY A 21 -0.40 -7.87 -15.00
N ASP A 22 -0.65 -7.35 -13.80
CA ASP A 22 -0.41 -8.09 -12.54
C ASP A 22 -1.17 -9.44 -12.47
N PHE A 23 -2.26 -9.56 -13.21
CA PHE A 23 -3.09 -10.77 -13.28
C PHE A 23 -2.85 -11.66 -14.49
N GLU A 24 -1.89 -11.35 -15.36
CA GLU A 24 -1.60 -12.16 -16.56
C GLU A 24 -1.27 -13.63 -16.24
N PHE A 25 -0.83 -13.93 -15.02
CA PHE A 25 -0.66 -15.32 -14.60
C PHE A 25 -1.96 -16.13 -14.63
N LEU A 26 -3.12 -15.46 -14.47
CA LEU A 26 -4.45 -16.07 -14.55
C LEU A 26 -4.88 -16.38 -16.00
N ASP A 27 -4.13 -15.94 -17.01
CA ASP A 27 -4.42 -16.32 -18.39
C ASP A 27 -4.01 -17.77 -18.68
N SER A 28 -3.14 -18.33 -17.84
CA SER A 28 -2.79 -19.76 -17.90
C SER A 28 -3.93 -20.62 -17.36
N VAL A 29 -4.35 -21.62 -18.13
CA VAL A 29 -5.37 -22.61 -17.71
C VAL A 29 -4.95 -23.30 -16.41
N GLU A 30 -3.67 -23.66 -16.29
CA GLU A 30 -3.16 -24.32 -15.07
C GLU A 30 -3.27 -23.43 -13.83
N CYS A 31 -3.06 -22.12 -13.95
CA CYS A 31 -3.23 -21.18 -12.85
C CYS A 31 -4.71 -21.03 -12.50
N LYS A 32 -5.60 -20.90 -13.48
CA LYS A 32 -7.04 -20.79 -13.25
C LYS A 32 -7.63 -21.98 -12.48
N GLU A 33 -7.15 -23.18 -12.77
CA GLU A 33 -7.64 -24.41 -12.12
C GLU A 33 -7.08 -24.61 -10.71
N LYS A 34 -5.90 -24.03 -10.41
CA LYS A 34 -5.16 -24.30 -9.18
C LYS A 34 -5.08 -23.13 -8.21
N ILE A 35 -5.28 -21.91 -8.71
CA ILE A 35 -5.19 -20.71 -7.89
C ILE A 35 -6.56 -20.06 -7.77
N HIS A 36 -7.13 -20.12 -6.58
CA HIS A 36 -8.33 -19.37 -6.24
C HIS A 36 -7.91 -17.98 -5.75
N THR A 37 -8.13 -16.97 -6.58
CA THR A 37 -7.67 -15.61 -6.32
C THR A 37 -8.76 -14.78 -5.66
N LEU A 38 -8.40 -14.10 -4.57
CA LEU A 38 -9.30 -13.31 -3.75
C LEU A 38 -8.83 -11.86 -3.70
N SER A 39 -9.73 -10.91 -3.94
CA SER A 39 -9.50 -9.49 -3.82
C SER A 39 -10.46 -8.87 -2.81
N GLY A 40 -9.95 -8.04 -1.93
CA GLY A 40 -10.78 -7.27 -1.00
C GLY A 40 -10.85 -5.78 -1.33
N PHE A 41 -10.00 -5.29 -2.25
CA PHE A 41 -9.97 -3.89 -2.64
C PHE A 41 -9.56 -3.73 -4.10
N VAL A 42 -10.51 -3.35 -4.95
CA VAL A 42 -10.37 -3.31 -6.41
C VAL A 42 -9.95 -1.92 -6.87
N LEU A 43 -8.73 -1.77 -7.36
CA LEU A 43 -8.20 -0.50 -7.87
C LEU A 43 -8.07 -0.46 -9.39
N SER A 44 -7.51 -1.50 -10.00
CA SER A 44 -7.19 -1.49 -11.43
C SER A 44 -8.37 -1.85 -12.34
N GLY A 45 -8.32 -1.38 -13.59
CA GLY A 45 -9.28 -1.77 -14.62
C GLY A 45 -9.17 -3.25 -14.98
N ASP A 46 -7.94 -3.76 -15.03
CA ASP A 46 -7.65 -5.17 -15.37
C ASP A 46 -8.24 -6.10 -14.30
N GLU A 47 -8.06 -5.79 -13.04
CA GLU A 47 -8.65 -6.56 -11.93
C GLU A 47 -10.17 -6.69 -12.06
N ARG A 48 -10.86 -5.60 -12.40
CA ARG A 48 -12.31 -5.63 -12.62
C ARG A 48 -12.72 -6.55 -13.75
N GLU A 49 -11.89 -6.67 -14.78
CA GLU A 49 -12.14 -7.57 -15.89
C GLU A 49 -11.98 -9.03 -15.47
N TYR A 50 -10.92 -9.36 -14.72
CA TYR A 50 -10.74 -10.72 -14.17
C TYR A 50 -11.86 -11.12 -13.20
N ILE A 51 -12.39 -10.15 -12.43
CA ILE A 51 -13.57 -10.38 -11.58
C ILE A 51 -14.82 -10.67 -12.44
N ARG A 52 -15.07 -9.90 -13.51
CA ARG A 52 -16.22 -10.14 -14.40
C ARG A 52 -16.13 -11.50 -15.11
N GLN A 53 -14.93 -11.94 -15.40
CA GLN A 53 -14.66 -13.26 -16.00
C GLN A 53 -14.75 -14.41 -14.99
N GLY A 54 -14.89 -14.13 -13.71
CA GLY A 54 -14.94 -15.14 -12.64
C GLY A 54 -13.60 -15.78 -12.31
N HIS A 55 -12.49 -15.07 -12.58
CA HIS A 55 -11.13 -15.54 -12.26
C HIS A 55 -10.62 -14.99 -10.93
N VAL A 56 -11.25 -13.95 -10.43
CA VAL A 56 -10.97 -13.33 -9.13
C VAL A 56 -12.29 -13.17 -8.39
N ASP A 57 -12.36 -13.65 -7.18
CA ASP A 57 -13.50 -13.44 -6.30
C ASP A 57 -13.32 -12.15 -5.50
N TYR A 58 -14.27 -11.24 -5.64
CA TYR A 58 -14.29 -10.02 -4.85
C TYR A 58 -14.96 -10.25 -3.50
N VAL A 59 -14.25 -9.96 -2.43
CA VAL A 59 -14.72 -10.08 -1.06
C VAL A 59 -14.89 -8.69 -0.46
N PRO A 60 -16.10 -8.10 -0.47
CA PRO A 60 -16.32 -6.74 0.02
C PRO A 60 -16.10 -6.66 1.52
N THR A 61 -15.16 -5.86 1.93
CA THR A 61 -14.86 -5.59 3.34
C THR A 61 -14.42 -4.13 3.50
N HIS A 62 -14.41 -3.64 4.74
CA HIS A 62 -13.69 -2.41 5.03
C HIS A 62 -12.20 -2.66 4.93
N TYR A 63 -11.46 -1.79 4.26
CA TYR A 63 -10.04 -1.97 3.99
C TYR A 63 -9.23 -2.24 5.26
N HIS A 64 -9.45 -1.49 6.34
CA HIS A 64 -8.76 -1.66 7.63
C HIS A 64 -9.00 -3.01 8.33
N SER A 65 -10.06 -3.74 7.97
CA SER A 65 -10.39 -5.04 8.58
C SER A 65 -10.31 -6.21 7.60
N GLN A 66 -9.83 -5.95 6.41
CA GLN A 66 -9.74 -6.94 5.34
C GLN A 66 -8.84 -8.12 5.74
N GLY A 67 -7.64 -7.82 6.24
CA GLY A 67 -6.69 -8.85 6.67
C GLY A 67 -7.25 -9.76 7.74
N SER A 68 -7.69 -9.20 8.86
CA SER A 68 -8.22 -9.98 9.98
C SER A 68 -9.44 -10.81 9.61
N LYS A 69 -10.36 -10.27 8.81
CA LYS A 69 -11.55 -11.01 8.35
C LYS A 69 -11.22 -12.14 7.39
N MET A 70 -10.29 -11.93 6.47
CA MET A 70 -9.85 -12.98 5.54
C MET A 70 -9.16 -14.12 6.29
N ILE A 71 -8.26 -13.81 7.21
CA ILE A 71 -7.60 -14.79 8.07
C ILE A 71 -8.63 -15.59 8.87
N GLN A 72 -9.60 -14.91 9.49
CA GLN A 72 -10.66 -15.56 10.24
C GLN A 72 -11.53 -16.49 9.37
N ALA A 73 -11.94 -16.02 8.19
CA ALA A 73 -12.78 -16.78 7.27
C ALA A 73 -12.10 -18.05 6.73
N ARG A 74 -10.77 -18.04 6.64
CA ARG A 74 -9.96 -19.16 6.12
C ARG A 74 -9.36 -20.03 7.23
N GLY A 75 -9.52 -19.66 8.50
CA GLY A 75 -8.99 -20.40 9.62
C GLY A 75 -7.49 -20.25 9.83
N GLY A 76 -6.85 -19.24 9.21
CA GLY A 76 -5.43 -18.92 9.35
C GLY A 76 -4.80 -18.49 8.04
N LEU A 77 -3.48 -18.35 8.07
CA LEU A 77 -2.63 -18.03 6.93
C LEU A 77 -1.40 -18.95 6.93
N ASP A 78 -1.18 -19.70 5.87
CA ASP A 78 -0.03 -20.59 5.81
C ASP A 78 1.25 -19.85 5.44
N VAL A 79 1.18 -18.97 4.45
CA VAL A 79 2.34 -18.27 3.90
C VAL A 79 2.03 -16.79 3.72
N TYR A 80 2.91 -15.94 4.20
CA TYR A 80 2.95 -14.51 3.91
C TYR A 80 4.18 -14.19 3.07
N VAL A 81 4.00 -13.41 2.02
CA VAL A 81 5.07 -12.92 1.14
C VAL A 81 5.00 -11.40 1.10
N ALA A 82 6.11 -10.74 1.35
CA ALA A 82 6.20 -9.28 1.32
C ALA A 82 7.46 -8.79 0.64
N ALA A 83 7.36 -7.63 -0.04
CA ALA A 83 8.52 -6.88 -0.51
C ALA A 83 9.09 -6.03 0.63
N VAL A 84 10.41 -6.06 0.79
CA VAL A 84 11.12 -5.37 1.86
C VAL A 84 12.38 -4.67 1.36
N CYS A 85 12.82 -3.65 2.10
CA CYS A 85 14.15 -3.07 1.90
C CYS A 85 15.25 -4.08 2.23
N PRO A 86 16.50 -3.89 1.78
CA PRO A 86 17.63 -4.65 2.26
C PRO A 86 17.72 -4.68 3.78
N MET A 87 18.20 -5.79 4.31
CA MET A 87 18.38 -5.96 5.75
C MET A 87 19.38 -4.95 6.33
N ASP A 88 19.07 -4.38 7.47
CA ASP A 88 20.08 -3.71 8.29
C ASP A 88 20.96 -4.80 8.93
N GLU A 89 22.17 -4.98 8.42
CA GLU A 89 23.12 -6.01 8.86
C GLU A 89 23.48 -5.89 10.36
N ARG A 90 23.40 -4.70 10.91
CA ARG A 90 23.72 -4.44 12.31
C ARG A 90 22.63 -4.95 13.25
N THR A 91 21.38 -4.91 12.82
CA THR A 91 20.23 -5.23 13.67
C THR A 91 19.53 -6.52 13.27
N GLY A 92 19.75 -6.99 12.03
CA GLY A 92 19.08 -8.18 11.49
C GLY A 92 17.62 -7.95 11.08
N TYR A 93 17.20 -6.70 10.95
CA TYR A 93 15.82 -6.37 10.56
C TYR A 93 15.70 -5.96 9.11
N PHE A 94 14.67 -6.49 8.46
CA PHE A 94 14.11 -5.97 7.23
C PHE A 94 13.00 -4.99 7.55
N ARG A 95 12.69 -4.07 6.63
CA ARG A 95 11.55 -3.16 6.74
C ARG A 95 10.66 -3.29 5.52
N THR A 96 9.39 -3.47 5.77
CA THR A 96 8.40 -3.31 4.72
C THR A 96 8.27 -1.81 4.42
N SER A 97 8.29 -1.45 3.16
CA SER A 97 8.33 -0.05 2.72
C SER A 97 6.95 0.44 2.29
N LEU A 98 6.45 -0.11 1.20
CA LEU A 98 5.15 0.25 0.64
C LEU A 98 4.08 -0.68 1.20
N SER A 99 4.03 -0.78 2.52
CA SER A 99 3.11 -1.66 3.23
C SER A 99 1.68 -1.16 3.16
N ASN A 100 0.74 -2.07 3.33
CA ASN A 100 -0.67 -1.75 3.46
C ASN A 100 -1.15 -1.91 4.91
N VAL A 101 -2.35 -1.46 5.21
CA VAL A 101 -2.93 -1.47 6.56
C VAL A 101 -3.11 -2.88 7.15
N ASN A 102 -3.08 -3.92 6.33
CA ASN A 102 -3.32 -5.30 6.75
C ASN A 102 -2.05 -6.11 6.99
N GLU A 103 -0.88 -5.54 6.72
CA GLU A 103 0.40 -6.24 6.77
C GLU A 103 0.67 -6.88 8.12
N THR A 104 0.46 -6.15 9.21
CA THR A 104 0.67 -6.66 10.56
C THR A 104 -0.22 -7.86 10.87
N ASP A 105 -1.48 -7.84 10.41
CA ASP A 105 -2.41 -8.96 10.57
C ASP A 105 -1.91 -10.20 9.83
N PHE A 106 -1.51 -10.05 8.57
CA PHE A 106 -0.99 -11.16 7.77
C PHE A 106 0.30 -11.73 8.34
N ARG A 107 1.27 -10.87 8.67
CA ARG A 107 2.54 -11.29 9.26
C ARG A 107 2.33 -12.09 10.54
N ASN A 108 1.48 -11.59 11.45
CA ASN A 108 1.25 -12.23 12.74
C ASN A 108 0.48 -13.55 12.63
N ALA A 109 -0.32 -13.72 11.58
CA ALA A 109 -1.12 -14.93 11.37
C ALA A 109 -0.40 -16.00 10.56
N ALA A 110 0.64 -15.64 9.82
CA ALA A 110 1.34 -16.54 8.92
C ALA A 110 2.17 -17.59 9.68
N LYS A 111 2.10 -18.83 9.21
CA LYS A 111 2.98 -19.92 9.68
C LYS A 111 4.39 -19.81 9.14
N LYS A 112 4.54 -19.22 7.93
CA LYS A 112 5.81 -19.03 7.23
C LYS A 112 5.85 -17.67 6.58
N ILE A 113 6.99 -16.99 6.66
CA ILE A 113 7.24 -15.70 6.05
C ILE A 113 8.35 -15.84 5.01
N TYR A 114 8.08 -15.37 3.81
CA TYR A 114 9.06 -15.24 2.73
C TYR A 114 9.17 -13.77 2.33
N LEU A 115 10.40 -13.31 2.10
CA LEU A 115 10.65 -11.93 1.75
C LEU A 115 11.26 -11.80 0.36
N GLU A 116 10.73 -10.87 -0.43
CA GLU A 116 11.36 -10.34 -1.61
C GLU A 116 12.15 -9.09 -1.24
N VAL A 117 13.46 -9.19 -1.29
CA VAL A 117 14.33 -8.05 -1.00
C VAL A 117 14.50 -7.22 -2.26
N VAL A 118 14.04 -5.97 -2.19
CA VAL A 118 14.08 -5.03 -3.32
C VAL A 118 14.96 -3.83 -2.96
N PRO A 119 16.18 -3.72 -3.50
CA PRO A 119 17.14 -2.67 -3.14
C PRO A 119 16.66 -1.25 -3.37
N SER A 120 15.77 -1.05 -4.34
CA SER A 120 15.23 0.26 -4.70
C SER A 120 14.11 0.76 -3.78
N LEU A 121 13.58 -0.08 -2.87
CA LEU A 121 12.55 0.35 -1.93
C LEU A 121 13.07 1.40 -0.93
N PRO A 122 12.33 2.50 -0.71
CA PRO A 122 12.71 3.49 0.29
C PRO A 122 12.57 2.93 1.70
N VAL A 123 13.52 3.25 2.57
CA VAL A 123 13.45 2.88 3.99
C VAL A 123 12.45 3.79 4.69
N ILE A 124 11.40 3.20 5.24
CA ILE A 124 10.37 3.88 6.03
C ILE A 124 10.44 3.37 7.47
N TYR A 125 10.43 4.29 8.42
CA TYR A 125 10.46 3.95 9.85
C TYR A 125 9.04 3.79 10.41
N GLY A 126 8.88 2.84 11.33
CA GLY A 126 7.59 2.58 11.98
C GLY A 126 7.50 1.15 12.52
N ASN A 127 6.30 0.69 12.78
CA ASN A 127 6.04 -0.70 13.21
C ASN A 127 5.97 -1.64 11.99
N ASN A 128 7.06 -1.70 11.23
CA ASN A 128 7.15 -2.42 9.96
C ASN A 128 8.43 -3.27 9.85
N GLU A 129 9.00 -3.66 10.99
CA GLU A 129 10.24 -4.43 11.06
C GLU A 129 9.96 -5.93 11.14
N ILE A 130 10.73 -6.72 10.38
CA ILE A 130 10.71 -8.19 10.41
C ILE A 130 12.14 -8.66 10.66
N HIS A 131 12.36 -9.39 11.76
CA HIS A 131 13.68 -9.93 12.07
C HIS A 131 13.99 -11.17 11.23
N ILE A 132 15.24 -11.34 10.82
CA ILE A 132 15.69 -12.48 9.99
C ILE A 132 15.32 -13.85 10.59
N SER A 133 15.23 -13.97 11.91
CA SER A 133 14.85 -15.21 12.57
C SER A 133 13.38 -15.60 12.39
N GLU A 134 12.54 -14.70 11.92
CA GLU A 134 11.12 -14.95 11.61
C GLU A 134 10.93 -15.44 10.17
N VAL A 135 11.97 -15.37 9.33
CA VAL A 135 11.89 -15.53 7.89
C VAL A 135 12.32 -16.95 7.47
N GLU A 136 11.45 -17.64 6.76
CA GLU A 136 11.73 -18.98 6.21
C GLU A 136 12.63 -18.93 4.95
N GLY A 137 12.52 -17.88 4.15
CA GLY A 137 13.31 -17.73 2.95
C GLY A 137 13.28 -16.32 2.38
N ILE A 138 14.35 -16.01 1.66
CA ILE A 138 14.59 -14.70 1.06
C ILE A 138 14.83 -14.89 -0.43
N TYR A 139 14.26 -13.98 -1.22
CA TYR A 139 14.50 -13.83 -2.63
C TYR A 139 14.89 -12.39 -2.91
N GLU A 140 16.03 -12.18 -3.53
CA GLU A 140 16.49 -10.84 -3.91
C GLU A 140 16.20 -10.58 -5.39
N TYR A 141 15.50 -9.49 -5.66
CA TYR A 141 15.16 -9.10 -7.02
C TYR A 141 15.10 -7.58 -7.14
N ASP A 142 16.07 -7.02 -7.85
CA ASP A 142 16.08 -5.59 -8.15
C ASP A 142 15.24 -5.31 -9.38
N HIS A 143 14.22 -4.50 -9.20
CA HIS A 143 13.35 -4.03 -10.27
C HIS A 143 12.94 -2.56 -10.02
N PRO A 144 12.64 -1.80 -11.07
CA PRO A 144 12.16 -0.44 -10.90
C PRO A 144 10.82 -0.42 -10.17
N LEU A 145 10.67 0.55 -9.28
CA LEU A 145 9.38 0.79 -8.62
C LEU A 145 8.41 1.43 -9.60
N GLU A 146 7.16 1.04 -9.50
CA GLU A 146 6.08 1.71 -10.22
C GLU A 146 5.88 3.13 -9.66
N THR A 147 5.71 4.09 -10.55
CA THR A 147 5.45 5.48 -10.22
C THR A 147 4.13 5.93 -10.82
N MET A 148 3.44 6.83 -10.13
CA MET A 148 2.24 7.49 -10.63
C MET A 148 2.54 8.96 -10.81
N ASP A 149 2.24 9.48 -12.00
CA ASP A 149 2.34 10.91 -12.25
C ASP A 149 1.22 11.66 -11.52
N PRO A 150 1.48 12.87 -11.00
CA PRO A 150 0.44 13.72 -10.44
C PRO A 150 -0.67 13.99 -11.47
N LEU A 151 -1.91 13.97 -11.02
CA LEU A 151 -3.03 14.31 -11.88
C LEU A 151 -3.15 15.83 -12.00
N PRO A 152 -3.22 16.37 -13.23
CA PRO A 152 -3.44 17.81 -13.41
C PRO A 152 -4.82 18.19 -12.86
N PHE A 153 -4.91 19.35 -12.24
CA PHE A 153 -6.18 19.91 -11.78
C PHE A 153 -6.48 21.24 -12.49
N GLY A 154 -7.78 21.53 -12.66
CA GLY A 154 -8.28 22.73 -13.31
C GLY A 154 -8.77 23.78 -12.33
N GLU A 155 -9.47 24.80 -12.87
CA GLU A 155 -9.98 25.93 -12.06
C GLU A 155 -11.05 25.50 -11.06
N VAL A 156 -11.82 24.46 -11.33
CA VAL A 156 -12.87 23.96 -10.41
C VAL A 156 -12.23 23.35 -9.18
N GLU A 157 -11.24 22.47 -9.37
CA GLU A 157 -10.50 21.82 -8.27
C GLU A 157 -9.73 22.86 -7.46
N LYS A 158 -9.14 23.86 -8.11
CA LYS A 158 -8.44 24.97 -7.44
C LYS A 158 -9.40 25.75 -6.56
N GLN A 159 -10.57 26.11 -7.04
CA GLN A 159 -11.57 26.83 -6.26
C GLN A 159 -12.07 26.01 -5.07
N ILE A 160 -12.24 24.70 -5.24
CA ILE A 160 -12.53 23.79 -4.12
C ILE A 160 -11.41 23.83 -3.11
N GLY A 161 -10.15 23.78 -3.56
CA GLY A 161 -8.96 23.87 -2.70
C GLY A 161 -8.94 25.15 -1.86
N GLU A 162 -9.24 26.30 -2.46
CA GLU A 162 -9.30 27.60 -1.79
C GLU A 162 -10.40 27.61 -0.71
N TYR A 163 -11.60 27.10 -0.99
CA TYR A 163 -12.66 27.00 0.01
C TYR A 163 -12.29 26.08 1.18
N VAL A 164 -11.62 24.94 0.90
CA VAL A 164 -11.14 24.06 1.96
C VAL A 164 -10.06 24.74 2.79
N ALA A 165 -9.17 25.51 2.17
CA ALA A 165 -8.12 26.23 2.87
C ALA A 165 -8.66 27.29 3.85
N GLU A 166 -9.80 27.90 3.57
CA GLU A 166 -10.47 28.82 4.51
C GLU A 166 -10.93 28.12 5.80
N LEU A 167 -11.21 26.82 5.75
CA LEU A 167 -11.68 26.03 6.89
C LEU A 167 -10.55 25.44 7.73
N VAL A 168 -9.31 25.47 7.23
CA VAL A 168 -8.15 24.85 7.89
C VAL A 168 -7.28 25.93 8.53
N GLU A 169 -7.12 25.87 9.84
CA GLU A 169 -6.29 26.80 10.61
C GLU A 169 -4.82 26.35 10.63
N ASP A 170 -3.90 27.28 10.87
CA ASP A 170 -2.51 26.98 11.14
C ASP A 170 -2.37 26.02 12.32
N GLY A 171 -1.52 25.03 12.20
CA GLY A 171 -1.33 23.99 13.21
C GLY A 171 -2.33 22.85 13.17
N SER A 172 -3.27 22.86 12.22
CA SER A 172 -4.19 21.73 11.98
C SER A 172 -3.45 20.47 11.56
N THR A 173 -4.03 19.32 11.87
CA THR A 173 -3.57 18.04 11.32
C THR A 173 -4.52 17.60 10.21
N ILE A 174 -3.95 17.32 9.04
CA ILE A 174 -4.68 17.04 7.81
C ILE A 174 -4.50 15.61 7.33
N GLN A 175 -5.47 15.12 6.58
CA GLN A 175 -5.38 13.94 5.73
C GLN A 175 -5.71 14.35 4.29
N LEU A 176 -4.90 13.91 3.34
CA LEU A 176 -5.13 14.10 1.92
C LEU A 176 -5.26 12.74 1.24
N GLY A 177 -6.21 12.63 0.34
CA GLY A 177 -6.37 11.47 -0.54
C GLY A 177 -5.53 11.59 -1.81
N ILE A 178 -5.86 10.76 -2.80
CA ILE A 178 -5.25 10.74 -4.12
C ILE A 178 -6.24 11.38 -5.12
N GLY A 179 -5.74 12.21 -6.01
CA GLY A 179 -6.52 12.77 -7.12
C GLY A 179 -6.40 14.27 -7.27
N ALA A 180 -7.01 14.81 -8.32
CA ALA A 180 -6.91 16.22 -8.67
C ALA A 180 -7.43 17.18 -7.59
N ILE A 181 -8.51 16.83 -6.89
CA ILE A 181 -9.05 17.67 -5.79
C ILE A 181 -8.09 17.68 -4.58
N PRO A 182 -7.63 16.54 -4.03
CA PRO A 182 -6.63 16.54 -2.95
C PRO A 182 -5.34 17.29 -3.31
N ASP A 183 -4.86 17.20 -4.54
CA ASP A 183 -3.67 17.91 -4.99
C ASP A 183 -3.92 19.44 -5.04
N ALA A 184 -5.08 19.87 -5.54
CA ALA A 184 -5.47 21.27 -5.52
C ALA A 184 -5.63 21.82 -4.07
N VAL A 185 -6.19 21.03 -3.15
CA VAL A 185 -6.29 21.36 -1.73
C VAL A 185 -4.91 21.52 -1.11
N ALA A 186 -3.99 20.58 -1.36
CA ALA A 186 -2.62 20.69 -0.90
C ALA A 186 -1.94 21.95 -1.40
N HIS A 187 -2.11 22.27 -2.68
CA HIS A 187 -1.56 23.50 -3.26
C HIS A 187 -2.09 24.76 -2.57
N ALA A 188 -3.36 24.79 -2.19
CA ALA A 188 -3.95 25.90 -1.43
C ALA A 188 -3.46 26.00 0.05
N PHE A 189 -2.73 24.99 0.54
CA PHE A 189 -2.14 24.97 1.88
C PHE A 189 -0.68 25.45 1.93
N LEU A 190 -0.06 25.80 0.81
CA LEU A 190 1.37 26.18 0.74
C LEU A 190 1.72 27.36 1.66
N ASP A 191 0.80 28.28 1.88
CA ASP A 191 0.99 29.43 2.76
C ASP A 191 0.62 29.17 4.24
N LYS A 192 0.07 28.01 4.57
CA LYS A 192 -0.26 27.60 5.94
C LYS A 192 1.02 27.32 6.75
N LYS A 193 0.88 27.30 8.08
CA LYS A 193 1.99 27.10 9.00
C LYS A 193 1.71 26.02 10.01
N ASP A 194 2.78 25.31 10.35
CA ASP A 194 2.77 24.31 11.43
C ASP A 194 1.75 23.17 11.22
N LEU A 195 1.38 22.86 9.98
CA LEU A 195 0.48 21.74 9.70
C LEU A 195 1.11 20.41 10.12
N GLY A 196 0.27 19.50 10.58
CA GLY A 196 0.60 18.09 10.77
C GLY A 196 -0.05 17.25 9.69
N VAL A 197 0.54 16.08 9.40
CA VAL A 197 -0.05 15.10 8.48
C VAL A 197 -0.34 13.83 9.26
N HIS A 198 -1.56 13.31 9.11
CA HIS A 198 -1.97 11.98 9.56
C HIS A 198 -2.83 11.37 8.46
N THR A 199 -2.21 10.59 7.60
CA THR A 199 -2.80 10.11 6.36
C THR A 199 -2.39 8.67 6.07
N GLU A 200 -3.19 7.98 5.30
CA GLU A 200 -2.87 6.66 4.75
C GLU A 200 -1.82 6.75 3.64
N MET A 201 -1.93 7.76 2.78
CA MET A 201 -1.07 7.91 1.60
C MET A 201 -0.22 9.17 1.73
N ILE A 202 1.05 9.07 1.33
CA ILE A 202 1.93 10.23 1.14
C ILE A 202 2.07 10.45 -0.36
N THR A 203 1.63 11.62 -0.82
CA THR A 203 1.64 12.04 -2.22
C THR A 203 2.72 13.10 -2.47
N ASN A 204 3.02 13.37 -3.74
CA ASN A 204 3.94 14.45 -4.11
C ASN A 204 3.50 15.81 -3.55
N SER A 205 2.20 16.07 -3.53
CA SER A 205 1.65 17.31 -2.97
C SER A 205 1.91 17.47 -1.46
N ILE A 206 1.96 16.36 -0.70
CA ILE A 206 2.38 16.41 0.72
C ILE A 206 3.88 16.73 0.82
N LEU A 207 4.71 16.16 -0.06
CA LEU A 207 6.14 16.48 -0.11
C LEU A 207 6.36 17.97 -0.40
N GLU A 208 5.64 18.55 -1.35
CA GLU A 208 5.69 19.99 -1.64
C GLU A 208 5.35 20.84 -0.41
N LEU A 209 4.34 20.45 0.38
CA LEU A 209 4.00 21.12 1.63
C LEU A 209 5.12 21.06 2.69
N VAL A 210 5.84 19.92 2.76
CA VAL A 210 7.00 19.76 3.64
C VAL A 210 8.15 20.65 3.17
N GLU A 211 8.46 20.66 1.88
CA GLU A 211 9.53 21.47 1.28
C GLU A 211 9.24 22.98 1.40
N ALA A 212 7.98 23.38 1.26
CA ALA A 212 7.55 24.76 1.48
C ALA A 212 7.58 25.18 2.98
N GLY A 213 7.74 24.23 3.90
CA GLY A 213 7.72 24.46 5.34
C GLY A 213 6.33 24.65 5.96
N ALA A 214 5.27 24.40 5.18
CA ALA A 214 3.89 24.43 5.67
C ALA A 214 3.60 23.27 6.64
N VAL A 215 4.18 22.09 6.37
CA VAL A 215 4.09 20.87 7.19
C VAL A 215 5.37 20.66 7.98
N ASN A 216 5.26 20.55 9.32
CA ASN A 216 6.38 20.20 10.19
C ASN A 216 5.98 19.29 11.37
N GLY A 217 4.73 18.93 11.51
CA GLY A 217 4.21 17.99 12.51
C GLY A 217 4.30 18.45 13.98
N ARG A 218 4.84 19.62 14.27
CA ARG A 218 5.16 20.07 15.65
C ARG A 218 3.95 20.19 16.56
N LYS A 219 2.78 20.54 16.00
CA LYS A 219 1.53 20.73 16.75
C LYS A 219 0.63 19.50 16.79
N LYS A 220 1.03 18.38 16.16
CA LYS A 220 0.27 17.12 16.26
C LYS A 220 0.12 16.67 17.70
N SER A 221 -1.01 16.07 18.04
CA SER A 221 -1.25 15.47 19.36
C SER A 221 -0.51 14.14 19.55
N ILE A 222 -0.35 13.36 18.47
CA ILE A 222 0.36 12.08 18.43
C ILE A 222 1.41 12.09 17.32
N ASN A 223 2.49 11.33 17.46
CA ASN A 223 3.57 11.20 16.48
C ASN A 223 4.07 12.58 16.02
N ARG A 224 4.52 13.37 16.94
CA ARG A 224 5.06 14.72 16.68
C ARG A 224 6.40 14.65 15.95
N GLY A 225 6.63 15.56 15.00
CA GLY A 225 7.88 15.68 14.24
C GLY A 225 7.78 15.16 12.85
#